data_624e4351aa199d1f3c38b7b9cfda2c5c
#
_entry.id   624e4351aa199d1f3c38b7b9cfda2c5c
#
_cell.length_a   1.000
_cell.length_b   1.000
_cell.length_c   1.000
_cell.angle_alpha   90.00
_cell.angle_beta   90.00
_cell.angle_gamma   90.00
#
_symmetry.space_group_name_H-M   'P 1'
#
loop_
_entity.id
_entity.type
_entity.pdbx_description
1 polymer ?
#
loop_
_entity_poly.entity_id
_entity_poly.type
_entity_poly.pdbx_seq_one_letter_code
_entity_poly.pdbx_strand_id
1 'polypeptide(L)'
;WVSTMPKIGILVFLLNLSFLATGYDIQWSTVVQDTIGNLYTPYAQPFQTLLLVCSVLSFVVGNIVGLSQYRIKRLLTFSTINHLGFMLLALAVSTEESVEGFVFYLVQYTLTNVNTFLTLLAFGYMTKGILQNKSNVREFVLLDDLKGQFYKNPLLVISFAVSLFSMAGIPPLMGFFAKQMVLYSVSYSYSYISIVAIITSVIGASYYLKIVQLMFFQKDSANTTIQTDSSEEVQQPLVTTMHSSVIAVLTLIISLYLFDSSILLNACHLLSLSLFSV
;
A
#
# COMPACT_ATOMS: atom_id res chain seq x y z
N TRP A 1 -11.25 -5.36 5.15
CA TRP A 1 -12.39 -4.93 4.33
C TRP A 1 -12.67 -3.43 4.51
N VAL A 2 -13.01 -2.98 5.69
CA VAL A 2 -13.35 -1.57 5.96
C VAL A 2 -12.20 -0.60 5.65
N SER A 3 -10.95 -1.03 5.73
CA SER A 3 -9.79 -0.16 5.46
C SER A 3 -9.45 -0.04 3.97
N THR A 4 -9.84 -0.98 3.12
CA THR A 4 -9.46 -1.03 1.71
C THR A 4 -10.61 -0.67 0.76
N MET A 5 -11.79 -1.27 0.95
CA MET A 5 -12.91 -1.11 0.03
C MET A 5 -13.41 0.34 -0.14
N PRO A 6 -13.62 1.14 0.93
CA PRO A 6 -14.08 2.51 0.74
C PRO A 6 -13.07 3.38 -0.01
N LYS A 7 -11.77 3.14 0.20
CA LYS A 7 -10.71 3.89 -0.47
C LYS A 7 -10.68 3.62 -1.97
N ILE A 8 -10.86 2.35 -2.38
CA ILE A 8 -10.95 1.99 -3.80
C ILE A 8 -12.13 2.70 -4.44
N GLY A 9 -13.31 2.66 -3.81
CA GLY A 9 -14.50 3.33 -4.33
C GLY A 9 -14.31 4.84 -4.49
N ILE A 10 -13.71 5.51 -3.51
CA ILE A 10 -13.42 6.95 -3.57
C ILE A 10 -12.39 7.24 -4.69
N LEU A 11 -11.36 6.42 -4.83
CA LEU A 11 -10.33 6.61 -5.86
C LEU A 11 -10.89 6.42 -7.27
N VAL A 12 -11.74 5.41 -7.49
CA VAL A 12 -12.42 5.21 -8.78
C VAL A 12 -13.37 6.36 -9.08
N PHE A 13 -14.07 6.86 -8.07
CA PHE A 13 -14.92 8.05 -8.23
C PHE A 13 -14.09 9.29 -8.61
N LEU A 14 -12.93 9.50 -7.96
CA LEU A 14 -12.03 10.60 -8.31
C LEU A 14 -11.44 10.45 -9.72
N LEU A 15 -11.18 9.22 -10.18
CA LEU A 15 -10.76 8.95 -11.55
C LEU A 15 -11.85 9.39 -12.53
N ASN A 16 -13.09 8.97 -12.34
CA ASN A 16 -14.20 9.40 -13.18
C ASN A 16 -14.38 10.93 -13.15
N LEU A 17 -14.22 11.55 -11.98
CA LEU A 17 -14.31 13.00 -11.83
C LEU A 17 -13.17 13.71 -12.58
N SER A 18 -11.95 13.14 -12.59
CA SER A 18 -10.82 13.72 -13.33
C SER A 18 -11.03 13.65 -14.84
N PHE A 19 -11.60 12.58 -15.38
CA PHE A 19 -11.99 12.49 -16.79
C PHE A 19 -13.06 13.52 -17.14
N LEU A 20 -14.07 13.67 -16.31
CA LEU A 20 -15.12 14.67 -16.51
C LEU A 20 -14.56 16.10 -16.46
N ALA A 21 -13.60 16.38 -15.58
CA ALA A 21 -12.96 17.69 -15.46
C ALA A 21 -12.02 18.01 -16.64
N THR A 22 -11.36 16.98 -17.22
CA THR A 22 -10.48 17.14 -18.38
C THR A 22 -11.21 17.14 -19.71
N GLY A 23 -12.51 16.81 -19.71
CA GLY A 23 -13.35 16.81 -20.92
C GLY A 23 -13.11 15.61 -21.84
N TYR A 24 -12.44 14.56 -21.36
CA TYR A 24 -12.28 13.29 -22.12
C TYR A 24 -13.57 12.47 -22.15
N ASP A 25 -14.55 12.78 -21.29
CA ASP A 25 -15.84 12.10 -21.31
C ASP A 25 -16.77 12.71 -22.34
N ILE A 26 -17.24 11.84 -23.24
CA ILE A 26 -18.47 11.94 -24.00
C ILE A 26 -18.32 12.61 -25.36
N GLN A 27 -18.85 11.93 -26.35
CA GLN A 27 -19.21 12.39 -27.69
C GLN A 27 -19.91 13.78 -27.76
N TRP A 28 -20.22 14.39 -26.63
CA TRP A 28 -20.66 15.77 -26.51
C TRP A 28 -19.53 16.79 -26.71
N SER A 29 -18.25 16.39 -26.48
CA SER A 29 -17.11 17.28 -26.60
C SER A 29 -16.83 17.69 -28.04
N THR A 30 -17.07 16.82 -29.02
CA THR A 30 -16.85 17.14 -30.44
C THR A 30 -17.88 18.17 -30.96
N VAL A 31 -19.13 18.09 -30.54
CA VAL A 31 -20.16 19.03 -30.94
C VAL A 31 -20.04 20.37 -30.20
N VAL A 32 -19.58 20.36 -28.96
CA VAL A 32 -19.44 21.56 -28.13
C VAL A 32 -18.08 22.24 -28.34
N GLN A 33 -17.01 21.48 -28.72
CA GLN A 33 -15.69 22.03 -29.01
C GLN A 33 -15.70 22.89 -30.28
N ASP A 34 -16.54 22.57 -31.27
CA ASP A 34 -16.73 23.37 -32.48
C ASP A 34 -17.55 24.64 -32.24
N THR A 35 -18.41 24.66 -31.20
CA THR A 35 -19.33 25.80 -30.93
C THR A 35 -18.82 26.75 -29.86
N ILE A 36 -18.04 26.26 -28.88
CA ILE A 36 -17.61 27.03 -27.70
C ILE A 36 -16.09 26.81 -27.50
N GLY A 37 -15.29 27.09 -28.54
CA GLY A 37 -13.84 27.04 -28.42
C GLY A 37 -13.38 27.77 -27.15
N ASN A 38 -12.62 27.08 -26.29
CA ASN A 38 -11.92 27.59 -25.11
C ASN A 38 -12.70 27.68 -23.77
N LEU A 39 -13.92 27.17 -23.63
CA LEU A 39 -14.65 27.32 -22.35
C LEU A 39 -14.38 26.20 -21.32
N TYR A 40 -13.78 25.06 -21.73
CA TYR A 40 -13.55 23.91 -20.84
C TYR A 40 -12.21 23.91 -20.11
N THR A 41 -11.28 24.76 -20.50
CA THR A 41 -9.95 24.89 -19.86
C THR A 41 -9.97 25.51 -18.45
N PRO A 42 -10.94 26.36 -18.03
CA PRO A 42 -10.87 27.02 -16.74
C PRO A 42 -11.11 26.11 -15.53
N TYR A 43 -11.77 24.96 -15.69
CA TYR A 43 -12.06 24.06 -14.58
C TYR A 43 -11.07 22.91 -14.45
N ALA A 44 -10.41 22.48 -15.51
CA ALA A 44 -9.42 21.41 -15.48
C ALA A 44 -8.18 21.80 -14.69
N GLN A 45 -7.66 22.99 -14.91
CA GLN A 45 -6.44 23.46 -14.21
C GLN A 45 -6.60 23.59 -12.70
N PRO A 46 -7.65 24.21 -12.14
CA PRO A 46 -7.83 24.30 -10.68
C PRO A 46 -8.05 22.93 -10.03
N PHE A 47 -8.69 21.99 -10.71
CA PHE A 47 -8.87 20.63 -10.20
C PHE A 47 -7.55 19.85 -10.15
N GLN A 48 -6.74 19.91 -11.21
CA GLN A 48 -5.42 19.30 -11.25
C GLN A 48 -4.49 19.88 -10.18
N THR A 49 -4.46 21.20 -10.03
CA THR A 49 -3.64 21.86 -8.98
C THR A 49 -4.10 21.46 -7.58
N LEU A 50 -5.40 21.29 -7.35
CA LEU A 50 -5.92 20.80 -6.08
C LEU A 50 -5.45 19.38 -5.80
N LEU A 51 -5.51 18.47 -6.77
CA LEU A 51 -5.01 17.11 -6.63
C LEU A 51 -3.50 17.07 -6.33
N LEU A 52 -2.71 17.93 -7.01
CA LEU A 52 -1.27 18.06 -6.76
C LEU A 52 -0.98 18.54 -5.34
N VAL A 53 -1.67 19.57 -4.86
CA VAL A 53 -1.51 20.07 -3.48
C VAL A 53 -1.90 19.00 -2.47
N CYS A 54 -3.03 18.31 -2.68
CA CYS A 54 -3.46 17.21 -1.82
C CYS A 54 -2.45 16.06 -1.81
N SER A 55 -1.82 15.72 -2.95
CA SER A 55 -0.80 14.68 -3.02
C SER A 55 0.45 15.05 -2.20
N VAL A 56 0.95 16.28 -2.34
CA VAL A 56 2.12 16.75 -1.58
C VAL A 56 1.82 16.80 -0.08
N LEU A 57 0.66 17.30 0.32
CA LEU A 57 0.24 17.30 1.73
C LEU A 57 0.15 15.89 2.28
N SER A 58 -0.38 14.93 1.53
CA SER A 58 -0.47 13.53 1.96
C SER A 58 0.91 12.89 2.12
N PHE A 59 1.89 13.21 1.26
CA PHE A 59 3.27 12.78 1.43
C PHE A 59 3.90 13.31 2.72
N VAL A 60 3.75 14.60 2.98
CA VAL A 60 4.32 15.25 4.15
C VAL A 60 3.71 14.69 5.42
N VAL A 61 2.38 14.68 5.52
CA VAL A 61 1.66 14.19 6.70
C VAL A 61 1.89 12.68 6.90
N GLY A 62 1.76 11.87 5.85
CA GLY A 62 1.91 10.42 5.91
C GLY A 62 3.29 9.99 6.40
N ASN A 63 4.36 10.65 5.95
CA ASN A 63 5.72 10.28 6.31
C ASN A 63 6.17 10.88 7.65
N ILE A 64 5.96 12.16 7.89
CA ILE A 64 6.44 12.81 9.14
C ILE A 64 5.70 12.25 10.35
N VAL A 65 4.36 12.18 10.28
CA VAL A 65 3.57 11.65 11.39
C VAL A 65 3.76 10.14 11.53
N GLY A 66 3.93 9.43 10.39
CA GLY A 66 4.21 7.99 10.38
C GLY A 66 5.46 7.61 11.17
N LEU A 67 6.56 8.37 11.01
CA LEU A 67 7.82 8.13 11.72
C LEU A 67 7.70 8.22 13.25
N SER A 68 6.81 9.06 13.76
CA SER A 68 6.62 9.28 15.19
C SER A 68 5.70 8.24 15.86
N GLN A 69 5.12 7.30 15.11
CA GLN A 69 4.16 6.34 15.65
C GLN A 69 4.84 5.14 16.29
N TYR A 70 4.37 4.77 17.47
CA TYR A 70 4.79 3.56 18.21
C TYR A 70 3.78 2.42 18.10
N ARG A 71 2.57 2.69 17.60
CA ARG A 71 1.51 1.69 17.43
C ARG A 71 1.46 1.23 15.98
N ILE A 72 1.55 -0.11 15.74
CA ILE A 72 1.57 -0.70 14.41
C ILE A 72 0.37 -0.29 13.57
N LYS A 73 -0.83 -0.39 14.10
CA LYS A 73 -2.07 -0.05 13.38
C LYS A 73 -2.10 1.42 12.95
N ARG A 74 -1.64 2.35 13.80
CA ARG A 74 -1.54 3.77 13.45
C ARG A 74 -0.47 4.03 12.41
N LEU A 75 0.70 3.40 12.55
CA LEU A 75 1.78 3.53 11.58
C LEU A 75 1.30 3.08 10.18
N LEU A 76 0.63 1.93 10.08
CA LEU A 76 0.06 1.46 8.82
C LEU A 76 -1.03 2.41 8.28
N THR A 77 -1.81 3.06 9.15
CA THR A 77 -2.79 4.07 8.71
C THR A 77 -2.11 5.28 8.08
N PHE A 78 -1.02 5.80 8.66
CA PHE A 78 -0.26 6.91 8.06
C PHE A 78 0.45 6.47 6.78
N SER A 79 0.92 5.22 6.71
CA SER A 79 1.45 4.69 5.47
C SER A 79 0.40 4.65 4.34
N THR A 80 -0.86 4.37 4.66
CA THR A 80 -1.93 4.41 3.65
C THR A 80 -2.16 5.82 3.10
N ILE A 81 -1.98 6.87 3.92
CA ILE A 81 -2.08 8.27 3.48
C ILE A 81 -0.96 8.57 2.47
N ASN A 82 0.25 8.09 2.71
CA ASN A 82 1.37 8.24 1.77
C ASN A 82 1.08 7.55 0.43
N HIS A 83 0.56 6.32 0.44
CA HIS A 83 0.19 5.60 -0.78
C HIS A 83 -0.95 6.28 -1.55
N LEU A 84 -1.95 6.85 -0.84
CA LEU A 84 -2.98 7.67 -1.46
C LEU A 84 -2.37 8.89 -2.16
N GLY A 85 -1.32 9.49 -1.60
CA GLY A 85 -0.59 10.59 -2.24
C GLY A 85 -0.05 10.23 -3.62
N PHE A 86 0.53 9.05 -3.81
CA PHE A 86 0.98 8.57 -5.12
C PHE A 86 -0.17 8.37 -6.10
N MET A 87 -1.30 7.85 -5.64
CA MET A 87 -2.47 7.66 -6.48
C MET A 87 -3.10 9.00 -6.91
N LEU A 88 -3.18 9.97 -5.99
CA LEU A 88 -3.65 11.32 -6.32
C LEU A 88 -2.70 12.04 -7.28
N LEU A 89 -1.40 11.80 -7.15
CA LEU A 89 -0.39 12.35 -8.05
C LEU A 89 -0.55 11.82 -9.48
N ALA A 90 -0.80 10.52 -9.63
CA ALA A 90 -1.08 9.92 -10.94
C ALA A 90 -2.37 10.48 -11.56
N LEU A 91 -3.43 10.65 -10.76
CA LEU A 91 -4.68 11.25 -11.24
C LEU A 91 -4.54 12.72 -11.67
N ALA A 92 -3.65 13.47 -11.05
CA ALA A 92 -3.44 14.88 -11.38
C ALA A 92 -2.83 15.08 -12.77
N VAL A 93 -2.04 14.13 -13.27
CA VAL A 93 -1.42 14.20 -14.61
C VAL A 93 -2.42 13.84 -15.71
N SER A 94 -3.33 12.88 -15.47
CA SER A 94 -4.43 12.48 -16.36
C SER A 94 -3.99 12.12 -17.79
N THR A 95 -2.79 11.57 -17.98
CA THR A 95 -2.33 10.99 -19.24
C THR A 95 -2.64 9.49 -19.28
N GLU A 96 -2.63 8.90 -20.47
CA GLU A 96 -2.85 7.45 -20.64
C GLU A 96 -1.86 6.63 -19.78
N GLU A 97 -0.57 6.96 -19.83
CA GLU A 97 0.47 6.32 -19.02
C GLU A 97 0.24 6.52 -17.51
N SER A 98 -0.28 7.71 -17.10
CA SER A 98 -0.54 7.98 -15.69
C SER A 98 -1.72 7.19 -15.16
N VAL A 99 -2.75 6.98 -15.96
CA VAL A 99 -3.92 6.17 -15.61
C VAL A 99 -3.55 4.68 -15.55
N GLU A 100 -2.73 4.20 -16.48
CA GLU A 100 -2.17 2.86 -16.40
C GLU A 100 -1.39 2.66 -15.07
N GLY A 101 -0.48 3.59 -14.76
CA GLY A 101 0.27 3.58 -13.50
C GLY A 101 -0.63 3.67 -12.26
N PHE A 102 -1.72 4.44 -12.32
CA PHE A 102 -2.71 4.54 -11.25
C PHE A 102 -3.43 3.21 -11.00
N VAL A 103 -3.92 2.55 -12.05
CA VAL A 103 -4.63 1.27 -11.95
C VAL A 103 -3.69 0.19 -11.42
N PHE A 104 -2.48 0.12 -11.95
CA PHE A 104 -1.47 -0.82 -11.47
C PHE A 104 -1.14 -0.59 -9.98
N TYR A 105 -0.96 0.67 -9.58
CA TYR A 105 -0.69 1.02 -8.19
C TYR A 105 -1.85 0.64 -7.27
N LEU A 106 -3.08 0.83 -7.71
CA LEU A 106 -4.27 0.47 -6.95
C LEU A 106 -4.35 -1.04 -6.69
N VAL A 107 -4.09 -1.87 -7.72
CA VAL A 107 -4.08 -3.33 -7.59
C VAL A 107 -2.97 -3.78 -6.64
N GLN A 108 -1.74 -3.28 -6.86
CA GLN A 108 -0.60 -3.58 -6.01
C GLN A 108 -0.86 -3.23 -4.54
N TYR A 109 -1.38 -2.02 -4.29
CA TYR A 109 -1.66 -1.54 -2.94
C TYR A 109 -2.72 -2.39 -2.24
N THR A 110 -3.78 -2.79 -2.95
CA THR A 110 -4.81 -3.64 -2.36
C THR A 110 -4.28 -5.00 -1.97
N LEU A 111 -3.49 -5.65 -2.82
CA LEU A 111 -2.87 -6.96 -2.55
C LEU A 111 -1.95 -6.89 -1.34
N THR A 112 -1.04 -5.92 -1.32
CA THR A 112 -0.07 -5.79 -0.21
C THR A 112 -0.75 -5.41 1.11
N ASN A 113 -1.75 -4.53 1.08
CA ASN A 113 -2.46 -4.10 2.27
C ASN A 113 -3.31 -5.23 2.87
N VAL A 114 -4.00 -6.02 2.03
CA VAL A 114 -4.74 -7.20 2.49
C VAL A 114 -3.78 -8.20 3.13
N ASN A 115 -2.63 -8.48 2.50
CA ASN A 115 -1.63 -9.40 3.05
C ASN A 115 -1.08 -8.91 4.40
N THR A 116 -0.75 -7.62 4.55
CA THR A 116 -0.26 -7.06 5.81
C THR A 116 -1.28 -7.18 6.94
N PHE A 117 -2.55 -6.92 6.70
CA PHE A 117 -3.58 -7.04 7.73
C PHE A 117 -3.90 -8.49 8.08
N LEU A 118 -3.90 -9.41 7.10
CA LEU A 118 -4.09 -10.84 7.35
C LEU A 118 -2.95 -11.43 8.19
N THR A 119 -1.70 -11.05 7.89
CA THR A 119 -0.55 -11.49 8.70
C THR A 119 -0.57 -10.93 10.12
N LEU A 120 -0.97 -9.66 10.29
CA LEU A 120 -1.16 -9.07 11.64
C LEU A 120 -2.26 -9.77 12.43
N LEU A 121 -3.37 -10.14 11.77
CA LEU A 121 -4.42 -10.93 12.40
C LEU A 121 -3.90 -12.33 12.81
N ALA A 122 -3.12 -12.99 11.96
CA ALA A 122 -2.52 -14.28 12.26
C ALA A 122 -1.61 -14.23 13.48
N PHE A 123 -0.77 -13.18 13.61
CA PHE A 123 0.02 -12.95 14.82
C PHE A 123 -0.86 -12.77 16.05
N GLY A 124 -1.98 -12.03 15.96
CA GLY A 124 -2.91 -11.83 17.05
C GLY A 124 -3.57 -13.14 17.52
N TYR A 125 -3.91 -14.03 16.60
CA TYR A 125 -4.47 -15.35 16.96
C TYR A 125 -3.46 -16.27 17.63
N MET A 126 -2.20 -16.25 17.20
CA MET A 126 -1.15 -17.07 17.80
C MET A 126 -0.84 -16.66 19.25
N THR A 127 -0.83 -15.38 19.54
CA THR A 127 -0.65 -14.89 20.93
C THR A 127 -1.82 -15.18 21.83
N LYS A 128 -3.05 -15.20 21.30
CA LYS A 128 -4.25 -15.62 22.08
C LYS A 128 -4.14 -17.06 22.55
N GLY A 129 -3.66 -17.96 21.70
CA GLY A 129 -3.53 -19.38 22.06
C GLY A 129 -2.55 -19.61 23.21
N ILE A 130 -1.47 -18.85 23.27
CA ILE A 130 -0.46 -18.96 24.34
C ILE A 130 -0.94 -18.34 25.67
N LEU A 131 -1.85 -17.38 25.62
CA LEU A 131 -2.32 -16.63 26.79
C LEU A 131 -3.70 -17.06 27.31
N GLN A 132 -4.24 -18.20 26.87
CA GLN A 132 -5.58 -18.68 27.23
C GLN A 132 -5.80 -18.82 28.76
N ASN A 133 -4.73 -18.81 29.57
CA ASN A 133 -4.77 -18.82 31.04
C ASN A 133 -4.75 -17.40 31.70
N LYS A 134 -4.68 -16.32 30.94
CA LYS A 134 -4.77 -14.94 31.50
C LYS A 134 -5.85 -14.15 30.77
N SER A 135 -6.83 -13.71 31.53
CA SER A 135 -8.03 -12.97 31.12
C SER A 135 -7.81 -11.63 30.40
N ASN A 136 -6.58 -11.23 30.11
CA ASN A 136 -6.22 -10.00 29.43
C ASN A 136 -5.68 -10.31 28.03
N VAL A 137 -6.54 -10.22 27.04
CA VAL A 137 -6.18 -10.30 25.62
C VAL A 137 -5.30 -9.11 25.26
N ARG A 138 -3.98 -9.27 25.22
CA ARG A 138 -3.08 -8.28 24.65
C ARG A 138 -3.11 -8.41 23.14
N GLU A 139 -3.80 -7.50 22.48
CA GLU A 139 -3.63 -7.33 21.02
C GLU A 139 -2.22 -6.83 20.73
N PHE A 140 -1.64 -7.22 19.58
CA PHE A 140 -0.43 -6.58 19.06
C PHE A 140 -0.71 -5.11 18.80
N VAL A 141 -0.41 -4.27 19.74
CA VAL A 141 -0.68 -2.84 19.68
C VAL A 141 0.60 -2.05 19.47
N LEU A 142 1.69 -2.47 20.11
CA LEU A 142 2.97 -1.78 20.07
C LEU A 142 3.94 -2.43 19.10
N LEU A 143 4.85 -1.64 18.56
CA LEU A 143 5.97 -2.14 17.75
C LEU A 143 6.86 -3.10 18.54
N ASP A 144 6.98 -2.89 19.84
CA ASP A 144 7.78 -3.73 20.74
C ASP A 144 7.23 -5.17 20.86
N ASP A 145 5.93 -5.36 20.67
CA ASP A 145 5.29 -6.69 20.71
C ASP A 145 5.75 -7.58 19.55
N LEU A 146 6.30 -7.01 18.46
CA LEU A 146 6.84 -7.75 17.31
C LEU A 146 8.28 -8.27 17.52
N LYS A 147 8.95 -7.90 18.62
CA LYS A 147 10.30 -8.35 18.89
C LYS A 147 10.38 -9.87 19.00
N GLY A 148 11.36 -10.47 18.34
CA GLY A 148 11.62 -11.90 18.44
C GLY A 148 10.59 -12.84 17.79
N GLN A 149 9.62 -12.31 17.04
CA GLN A 149 8.62 -13.14 16.38
C GLN A 149 9.20 -14.07 15.31
N PHE A 150 10.34 -13.71 14.73
CA PHE A 150 11.04 -14.55 13.75
C PHE A 150 11.38 -15.94 14.33
N TYR A 151 11.81 -16.01 15.60
CA TYR A 151 12.15 -17.28 16.24
C TYR A 151 10.92 -18.16 16.57
N LYS A 152 9.74 -17.54 16.69
CA LYS A 152 8.48 -18.26 17.01
C LYS A 152 7.80 -18.75 15.73
N ASN A 153 7.68 -17.91 14.72
CA ASN A 153 6.94 -18.18 13.48
C ASN A 153 7.62 -17.55 12.25
N PRO A 154 8.68 -18.17 11.70
CA PRO A 154 9.49 -17.58 10.64
C PRO A 154 8.70 -17.33 9.36
N LEU A 155 7.79 -18.23 8.97
CA LEU A 155 7.01 -18.08 7.72
C LEU A 155 6.09 -16.86 7.73
N LEU A 156 5.39 -16.61 8.84
CA LEU A 156 4.53 -15.42 8.96
C LEU A 156 5.36 -14.12 8.98
N VAL A 157 6.52 -14.15 9.64
CA VAL A 157 7.42 -12.97 9.66
C VAL A 157 7.97 -12.68 8.28
N ILE A 158 8.36 -13.68 7.51
CA ILE A 158 8.81 -13.52 6.13
C ILE A 158 7.68 -12.95 5.26
N SER A 159 6.47 -13.50 5.36
CA SER A 159 5.30 -12.99 4.63
C SER A 159 5.01 -11.52 4.93
N PHE A 160 5.09 -11.15 6.21
CA PHE A 160 4.90 -9.76 6.64
C PHE A 160 6.03 -8.85 6.14
N ALA A 161 7.29 -9.32 6.20
CA ALA A 161 8.46 -8.58 5.70
C ALA A 161 8.38 -8.34 4.18
N VAL A 162 7.96 -9.34 3.40
CA VAL A 162 7.77 -9.20 1.94
C VAL A 162 6.72 -8.13 1.64
N SER A 163 5.61 -8.12 2.35
CA SER A 163 4.58 -7.09 2.15
C SER A 163 5.05 -5.69 2.57
N LEU A 164 5.82 -5.56 3.66
CA LEU A 164 6.43 -4.28 4.08
C LEU A 164 7.48 -3.77 3.08
N PHE A 165 8.34 -4.64 2.57
CA PHE A 165 9.31 -4.29 1.52
C PHE A 165 8.64 -3.88 0.22
N SER A 166 7.54 -4.53 -0.15
CA SER A 166 6.75 -4.13 -1.31
C SER A 166 6.15 -2.73 -1.11
N MET A 167 5.58 -2.41 0.06
CA MET A 167 5.10 -1.06 0.37
C MET A 167 6.24 -0.02 0.42
N ALA A 168 7.40 -0.38 0.92
CA ALA A 168 8.60 0.46 0.88
C ALA A 168 9.01 0.79 -0.56
N GLY A 169 8.78 -0.12 -1.50
CA GLY A 169 9.17 0.01 -2.90
C GLY A 169 10.59 -0.47 -3.14
N ILE A 170 11.00 -1.57 -2.50
CA ILE A 170 12.31 -2.18 -2.70
C ILE A 170 12.24 -3.12 -3.90
N PRO A 171 13.13 -2.97 -4.91
CA PRO A 171 13.24 -3.96 -5.97
C PRO A 171 13.70 -5.30 -5.35
N PRO A 172 13.20 -6.45 -5.78
CA PRO A 172 12.45 -6.78 -6.99
C PRO A 172 10.93 -6.88 -6.83
N LEU A 173 10.35 -6.31 -5.75
CA LEU A 173 8.96 -6.50 -5.41
C LEU A 173 8.02 -5.60 -6.24
N MET A 174 6.76 -6.02 -6.36
CA MET A 174 5.73 -5.36 -7.15
C MET A 174 5.56 -3.86 -6.83
N GLY A 175 5.74 -3.45 -5.56
CA GLY A 175 5.57 -2.05 -5.13
C GLY A 175 6.60 -1.08 -5.70
N PHE A 176 7.79 -1.56 -6.08
CA PHE A 176 8.78 -0.75 -6.79
C PHE A 176 8.27 -0.31 -8.17
N PHE A 177 7.76 -1.25 -8.94
CA PHE A 177 7.24 -0.98 -10.28
C PHE A 177 6.05 -0.03 -10.26
N ALA A 178 5.15 -0.17 -9.28
CA ALA A 178 4.02 0.73 -9.12
C ALA A 178 4.47 2.18 -8.88
N LYS A 179 5.43 2.41 -7.99
CA LYS A 179 5.99 3.74 -7.76
C LYS A 179 6.72 4.27 -8.98
N GLN A 180 7.47 3.42 -9.66
CA GLN A 180 8.24 3.78 -10.87
C GLN A 180 7.31 4.26 -11.99
N MET A 181 6.22 3.54 -12.28
CA MET A 181 5.27 3.93 -13.33
C MET A 181 4.65 5.30 -13.05
N VAL A 182 4.19 5.53 -11.82
CA VAL A 182 3.62 6.82 -11.43
C VAL A 182 4.65 7.94 -11.52
N LEU A 183 5.87 7.74 -11.01
CA LEU A 183 6.93 8.75 -11.06
C LEU A 183 7.37 9.05 -12.49
N TYR A 184 7.41 8.04 -13.34
CA TYR A 184 7.75 8.19 -14.76
C TYR A 184 6.75 9.13 -15.45
N SER A 185 5.45 8.85 -15.36
CA SER A 185 4.42 9.69 -15.98
C SER A 185 4.40 11.12 -15.43
N VAL A 186 4.64 11.30 -14.12
CA VAL A 186 4.68 12.62 -13.48
C VAL A 186 5.93 13.43 -13.84
N SER A 187 7.06 12.77 -14.07
CA SER A 187 8.35 13.46 -14.33
C SER A 187 8.33 14.34 -15.57
N TYR A 188 7.54 13.97 -16.58
CA TYR A 188 7.37 14.76 -17.80
C TYR A 188 6.60 16.06 -17.56
N SER A 189 5.55 16.01 -16.74
CA SER A 189 4.65 17.16 -16.53
C SER A 189 5.08 18.01 -15.33
N TYR A 190 5.53 17.38 -14.24
CA TYR A 190 5.79 18.05 -12.95
C TYR A 190 7.07 17.51 -12.29
N SER A 191 8.23 17.79 -12.86
CA SER A 191 9.53 17.27 -12.40
C SER A 191 9.85 17.59 -10.93
N TYR A 192 9.51 18.79 -10.43
CA TYR A 192 9.76 19.17 -9.04
C TYR A 192 8.94 18.33 -8.06
N ILE A 193 7.69 18.00 -8.40
CA ILE A 193 6.83 17.19 -7.52
C ILE A 193 7.30 15.74 -7.53
N SER A 194 7.81 15.23 -8.64
CA SER A 194 8.39 13.88 -8.71
C SER A 194 9.60 13.74 -7.78
N ILE A 195 10.47 14.77 -7.70
CA ILE A 195 11.60 14.79 -6.77
C ILE A 195 11.12 14.75 -5.31
N VAL A 196 10.12 15.56 -4.97
CA VAL A 196 9.51 15.53 -3.62
C VAL A 196 8.94 14.16 -3.31
N ALA A 197 8.23 13.52 -4.25
CA ALA A 197 7.68 12.18 -4.07
C ALA A 197 8.76 11.11 -3.86
N ILE A 198 9.90 11.22 -4.55
CA ILE A 198 11.06 10.32 -4.35
C ILE A 198 11.63 10.49 -2.93
N ILE A 199 11.94 11.72 -2.52
CA ILE A 199 12.50 12.00 -1.19
C ILE A 199 11.56 11.48 -0.10
N THR A 200 10.27 11.77 -0.20
CA THR A 200 9.29 11.33 0.78
C THR A 200 9.12 9.82 0.78
N SER A 201 9.25 9.13 -0.36
CA SER A 201 9.21 7.67 -0.41
C SER A 201 10.38 7.01 0.31
N VAL A 202 11.58 7.61 0.24
CA VAL A 202 12.77 7.13 0.98
C VAL A 202 12.58 7.32 2.48
N ILE A 203 12.03 8.45 2.91
CA ILE A 203 11.68 8.69 4.31
C ILE A 203 10.65 7.64 4.77
N GLY A 204 9.64 7.37 3.94
CA GLY A 204 8.64 6.34 4.20
C GLY A 204 9.22 4.94 4.34
N ALA A 205 10.22 4.57 3.53
CA ALA A 205 10.88 3.28 3.62
C ALA A 205 11.52 3.04 4.99
N SER A 206 12.00 4.09 5.67
CA SER A 206 12.72 3.98 6.94
C SER A 206 11.87 3.36 8.06
N TYR A 207 10.58 3.69 8.17
CA TYR A 207 9.74 3.12 9.21
C TYR A 207 9.35 1.65 8.91
N TYR A 208 9.23 1.26 7.65
CA TYR A 208 9.04 -0.16 7.29
C TYR A 208 10.28 -0.99 7.63
N LEU A 209 11.47 -0.47 7.30
CA LEU A 209 12.74 -1.13 7.65
C LEU A 209 12.90 -1.25 9.17
N LYS A 210 12.47 -0.24 9.94
CA LYS A 210 12.48 -0.30 11.40
C LYS A 210 11.63 -1.47 11.94
N ILE A 211 10.44 -1.69 11.38
CA ILE A 211 9.59 -2.82 11.77
C ILE A 211 10.29 -4.16 11.47
N VAL A 212 10.85 -4.30 10.28
CA VAL A 212 11.58 -5.51 9.89
C VAL A 212 12.77 -5.74 10.81
N GLN A 213 13.54 -4.69 11.12
CA GLN A 213 14.66 -4.77 12.04
C GLN A 213 14.25 -5.27 13.43
N LEU A 214 13.13 -4.76 13.96
CA LEU A 214 12.60 -5.19 15.26
C LEU A 214 12.23 -6.68 15.27
N MET A 215 11.65 -7.18 14.18
CA MET A 215 11.19 -8.57 14.09
C MET A 215 12.33 -9.58 13.95
N PHE A 216 13.36 -9.25 13.17
CA PHE A 216 14.45 -10.18 12.85
C PHE A 216 15.60 -10.15 13.84
N PHE A 217 15.99 -8.96 14.31
CA PHE A 217 17.26 -8.78 15.03
C PHE A 217 17.11 -8.61 16.54
N GLN A 218 15.94 -8.16 17.04
CA GLN A 218 15.78 -7.96 18.47
C GLN A 218 15.17 -9.21 19.12
N LYS A 219 15.85 -9.71 20.17
CA LYS A 219 15.35 -10.81 21.00
C LYS A 219 14.36 -10.29 22.04
N ASP A 220 13.36 -11.09 22.35
CA ASP A 220 12.40 -10.82 23.40
C ASP A 220 13.06 -11.01 24.77
N SER A 221 13.40 -9.96 25.47
CA SER A 221 14.05 -10.02 26.80
C SER A 221 13.17 -10.66 27.88
N ALA A 222 11.85 -10.78 27.62
CA ALA A 222 10.89 -11.34 28.57
C ALA A 222 10.86 -12.88 28.61
N ASN A 223 11.44 -13.56 27.62
CA ASN A 223 11.38 -15.04 27.51
C ASN A 223 12.61 -15.76 28.05
N THR A 224 13.61 -15.06 28.61
CA THR A 224 14.82 -15.71 29.18
C THR A 224 14.55 -16.33 30.56
N THR A 225 13.42 -16.02 31.19
CA THR A 225 13.11 -16.47 32.57
C THR A 225 12.09 -17.64 32.65
N ILE A 226 11.58 -18.15 31.53
CA ILE A 226 10.54 -19.21 31.56
C ILE A 226 11.00 -20.49 30.82
N GLN A 227 12.30 -20.70 30.61
CA GLN A 227 12.81 -21.93 29.99
C GLN A 227 13.27 -23.01 30.99
N THR A 228 12.95 -22.90 32.26
CA THR A 228 13.10 -23.98 33.22
C THR A 228 11.74 -24.38 33.74
N ASP A 229 11.39 -25.62 33.49
CA ASP A 229 10.23 -26.39 33.99
C ASP A 229 8.96 -26.26 33.13
N SER A 230 8.88 -27.21 32.27
CA SER A 230 7.77 -28.13 31.97
C SER A 230 7.73 -28.46 30.47
N SER A 231 7.96 -29.74 30.19
CA SER A 231 7.66 -30.46 28.95
C SER A 231 6.13 -30.60 28.75
N GLU A 232 5.40 -29.51 28.79
CA GLU A 232 4.05 -29.47 28.24
C GLU A 232 4.16 -29.11 26.77
N GLU A 233 3.78 -30.01 25.89
CA GLU A 233 3.54 -29.77 24.48
C GLU A 233 2.60 -28.56 24.38
N VAL A 234 3.20 -27.39 24.13
CA VAL A 234 2.44 -26.17 23.83
C VAL A 234 1.73 -26.45 22.51
N GLN A 235 0.46 -26.87 22.60
CA GLN A 235 -0.42 -26.93 21.43
C GLN A 235 -0.40 -25.55 20.78
N GLN A 236 0.35 -25.47 19.69
CA GLN A 236 0.39 -24.24 18.87
C GLN A 236 -1.04 -24.00 18.39
N PRO A 237 -1.62 -22.84 18.67
CA PRO A 237 -2.96 -22.52 18.19
C PRO A 237 -2.90 -22.57 16.66
N LEU A 238 -3.60 -23.52 16.08
CA LEU A 238 -3.71 -23.71 14.65
C LEU A 238 -4.37 -22.47 14.05
N VAL A 239 -3.56 -21.66 13.37
CA VAL A 239 -4.09 -20.73 12.37
C VAL A 239 -4.87 -21.61 11.39
N THR A 240 -6.13 -21.29 11.14
CA THR A 240 -6.94 -22.10 10.22
C THR A 240 -6.22 -22.24 8.89
N THR A 241 -6.19 -23.44 8.33
CA THR A 241 -5.49 -23.77 7.09
C THR A 241 -5.86 -22.82 5.95
N MET A 242 -7.09 -22.32 5.93
CA MET A 242 -7.58 -21.33 4.98
C MET A 242 -6.85 -19.97 5.11
N HIS A 243 -6.65 -19.45 6.31
CA HIS A 243 -5.90 -18.19 6.51
C HIS A 243 -4.45 -18.33 6.08
N SER A 244 -3.81 -19.44 6.43
CA SER A 244 -2.43 -19.69 6.05
C SER A 244 -2.26 -19.82 4.54
N SER A 245 -3.19 -20.50 3.83
CA SER A 245 -3.14 -20.64 2.37
C SER A 245 -3.31 -19.31 1.66
N VAL A 246 -4.23 -18.45 2.10
CA VAL A 246 -4.44 -17.13 1.51
C VAL A 246 -3.21 -16.24 1.68
N ILE A 247 -2.60 -16.21 2.87
CA ILE A 247 -1.37 -15.47 3.12
C ILE A 247 -0.24 -15.99 2.22
N ALA A 248 -0.07 -17.31 2.09
CA ALA A 248 0.96 -17.90 1.23
C ALA A 248 0.77 -17.52 -0.24
N VAL A 249 -0.45 -17.60 -0.77
CA VAL A 249 -0.74 -17.23 -2.15
C VAL A 249 -0.46 -15.75 -2.40
N LEU A 250 -0.92 -14.86 -1.52
CA LEU A 250 -0.69 -13.42 -1.65
C LEU A 250 0.81 -13.08 -1.59
N THR A 251 1.55 -13.71 -0.69
CA THR A 251 3.02 -13.47 -0.61
C THR A 251 3.75 -13.97 -1.85
N LEU A 252 3.34 -15.11 -2.41
CA LEU A 252 3.90 -15.61 -3.66
C LEU A 252 3.60 -14.66 -4.83
N ILE A 253 2.37 -14.17 -4.97
CA ILE A 253 2.02 -13.20 -6.01
C ILE A 253 2.90 -11.94 -5.89
N ILE A 254 3.08 -11.40 -4.69
CA ILE A 254 3.87 -10.17 -4.48
C ILE A 254 5.35 -10.40 -4.77
N SER A 255 5.91 -11.57 -4.39
CA SER A 255 7.34 -11.88 -4.53
C SER A 255 7.70 -12.34 -5.93
N LEU A 256 6.83 -13.13 -6.60
CA LEU A 256 7.08 -13.70 -7.91
C LEU A 256 6.63 -12.78 -9.06
N TYR A 257 6.09 -11.61 -8.77
CA TYR A 257 5.65 -10.65 -9.79
C TYR A 257 6.73 -10.36 -10.85
N LEU A 258 8.00 -10.34 -10.47
CA LEU A 258 9.11 -10.08 -11.39
C LEU A 258 9.19 -11.11 -12.53
N PHE A 259 8.82 -12.36 -12.26
CA PHE A 259 8.91 -13.44 -13.26
C PHE A 259 7.77 -13.40 -14.27
N ASP A 260 6.61 -12.90 -13.88
CA ASP A 260 5.43 -12.81 -14.76
C ASP A 260 4.71 -11.48 -14.59
N SER A 261 5.41 -10.40 -14.96
CA SER A 261 4.86 -9.04 -14.92
C SER A 261 3.92 -8.73 -16.08
N SER A 262 4.05 -9.47 -17.20
CA SER A 262 3.41 -9.14 -18.48
C SER A 262 1.88 -9.24 -18.42
N ILE A 263 1.34 -10.22 -17.71
CA ILE A 263 -0.12 -10.43 -17.60
C ILE A 263 -0.79 -9.22 -16.96
N LEU A 264 -0.26 -8.78 -15.82
CA LEU A 264 -0.88 -7.69 -15.06
C LEU A 264 -0.67 -6.34 -15.74
N LEU A 265 0.50 -6.08 -16.33
CA LEU A 265 0.76 -4.88 -17.09
C LEU A 265 -0.14 -4.77 -18.31
N ASN A 266 -0.26 -5.83 -19.11
CA ASN A 266 -1.16 -5.85 -20.26
C ASN A 266 -2.63 -5.63 -19.87
N ALA A 267 -3.07 -6.21 -18.75
CA ALA A 267 -4.43 -5.99 -18.25
C ALA A 267 -4.65 -4.52 -17.85
N CYS A 268 -3.69 -3.88 -17.18
CA CYS A 268 -3.77 -2.47 -16.82
C CYS A 268 -3.74 -1.56 -18.05
N HIS A 269 -2.89 -1.89 -19.03
CA HIS A 269 -2.82 -1.15 -20.28
C HIS A 269 -4.12 -1.24 -21.10
N LEU A 270 -4.69 -2.43 -21.25
CA LEU A 270 -5.99 -2.61 -21.93
C LEU A 270 -7.10 -1.83 -21.20
N LEU A 271 -7.07 -1.79 -19.88
CA LEU A 271 -8.05 -1.06 -19.10
C LEU A 271 -7.87 0.45 -19.26
N SER A 272 -6.63 0.98 -19.30
CA SER A 272 -6.38 2.40 -19.57
C SER A 272 -6.85 2.77 -20.97
N LEU A 273 -6.52 1.97 -22.00
CA LEU A 273 -6.99 2.19 -23.36
C LEU A 273 -8.53 2.21 -23.46
N SER A 274 -9.21 1.30 -22.77
CA SER A 274 -10.67 1.26 -22.78
C SER A 274 -11.31 2.50 -22.16
N LEU A 275 -10.63 3.13 -21.18
CA LEU A 275 -11.10 4.37 -20.55
C LEU A 275 -10.88 5.61 -21.46
N PHE A 276 -9.85 5.60 -22.30
CA PHE A 276 -9.59 6.70 -23.25
C PHE A 276 -10.27 6.51 -24.63
N SER A 277 -10.70 5.28 -24.96
CA SER A 277 -11.34 4.98 -26.24
C SER A 277 -12.86 5.23 -26.25
N VAL A 278 -13.45 5.53 -25.11
CA VAL A 278 -14.87 5.90 -24.96
C VAL A 278 -15.02 7.40 -25.03
#